data_65703ba09db29a1d505ee8da2233ea04
#
_entry.id   65703ba09db29a1d505ee8da2233ea04
#
_cell.length_a   1.000
_cell.length_b   1.000
_cell.length_c   1.000
_cell.angle_alpha   90.00
_cell.angle_beta   90.00
_cell.angle_gamma   90.00
#
_symmetry.space_group_name_H-M   'P 1'
#
loop_
_entity.id
_entity.type
_entity.pdbx_description
1 polymer ?
#
loop_
_entity_poly.entity_id
_entity_poly.type
_entity_poly.pdbx_seq_one_letter_code
_entity_poly.pdbx_strand_id
1 'polypeptide(L)'
;MKLKFPAASALKGERVVQGLTIFDMTHGSVGMANSQTYGLCKLATQVGSDYYPEIMGNVFVCNAPMLFSGIWAVVKGFMDEKTRAKIKIIGSNYMPTLTEYIDIQNIPEFMGGQCKCEHVEGGCINSNIGPWNDYEIHGYGIRRKGTGEAAEESKQEEAKTEEVKQEDGPAASGDGA
;
A
#
# COMPACT_ATOMS: atom_id res chain seq x y z
N MET A 1 3.71 6.69 4.34
CA MET A 1 2.93 7.64 5.18
C MET A 1 3.31 9.10 4.91
N LYS A 2 4.61 9.45 4.79
CA LYS A 2 5.07 10.85 4.58
C LYS A 2 4.48 11.55 3.35
N LEU A 3 4.02 10.83 2.35
CA LEU A 3 3.38 11.38 1.13
C LEU A 3 1.86 11.24 1.16
N LYS A 4 1.34 10.10 1.62
CA LYS A 4 -0.09 9.78 1.49
C LYS A 4 -0.99 10.71 2.30
N PHE A 5 -0.68 10.94 3.56
CA PHE A 5 -1.52 11.80 4.42
C PHE A 5 -1.45 13.29 4.04
N PRO A 6 -0.27 13.89 3.75
CA PRO A 6 -0.25 15.26 3.25
C PRO A 6 -1.01 15.45 1.94
N ALA A 7 -0.87 14.53 0.99
CA ALA A 7 -1.59 14.59 -0.27
C ALA A 7 -3.11 14.45 -0.09
N ALA A 8 -3.55 13.50 0.72
CA ALA A 8 -4.97 13.35 1.05
C ALA A 8 -5.52 14.57 1.80
N SER A 9 -4.72 15.17 2.69
CA SER A 9 -5.11 16.39 3.41
C SER A 9 -5.26 17.58 2.47
N ALA A 10 -4.34 17.74 1.51
CA ALA A 10 -4.40 18.81 0.52
C ALA A 10 -5.64 18.68 -0.38
N LEU A 11 -5.95 17.45 -0.83
CA LEU A 11 -7.15 17.20 -1.65
C LEU A 11 -8.44 17.44 -0.88
N LYS A 12 -8.49 17.01 0.40
CA LYS A 12 -9.70 17.09 1.21
C LYS A 12 -9.93 18.46 1.84
N GLY A 13 -8.89 19.30 1.88
CA GLY A 13 -8.95 20.61 2.57
C GLY A 13 -8.96 20.52 4.10
N GLU A 14 -8.78 19.31 4.67
CA GLU A 14 -8.69 19.07 6.10
C GLU A 14 -7.57 18.08 6.44
N ARG A 15 -7.12 18.09 7.70
CA ARG A 15 -6.02 17.25 8.14
C ARG A 15 -6.42 15.77 8.19
N VAL A 16 -5.87 14.96 7.28
CA VAL A 16 -5.99 13.51 7.27
C VAL A 16 -4.72 12.90 7.90
N VAL A 17 -4.88 12.15 8.98
CA VAL A 17 -3.76 11.55 9.72
C VAL A 17 -3.93 10.05 9.98
N GLN A 18 -5.10 9.51 9.69
CA GLN A 18 -5.42 8.09 9.92
C GLN A 18 -5.83 7.41 8.62
N GLY A 19 -5.44 6.15 8.49
CA GLY A 19 -5.82 5.30 7.38
C GLY A 19 -6.84 4.25 7.81
N LEU A 20 -7.78 3.92 6.93
CA LEU A 20 -8.66 2.77 7.08
C LEU A 20 -7.97 1.55 6.45
N THR A 21 -8.08 0.40 7.10
CA THR A 21 -7.48 -0.86 6.64
C THR A 21 -8.54 -1.96 6.57
N ILE A 22 -8.54 -2.72 5.50
CA ILE A 22 -9.38 -3.90 5.33
C ILE A 22 -8.47 -5.13 5.27
N PHE A 23 -8.74 -6.11 6.14
CA PHE A 23 -8.15 -7.45 6.07
C PHE A 23 -9.23 -8.42 5.60
N ASP A 24 -9.06 -8.94 4.39
CA ASP A 24 -9.94 -9.99 3.86
C ASP A 24 -9.39 -11.37 4.26
N MET A 25 -10.19 -12.11 5.02
CA MET A 25 -9.86 -13.44 5.53
C MET A 25 -10.49 -14.57 4.70
N THR A 26 -10.93 -14.31 3.46
CA THR A 26 -11.59 -15.29 2.58
C THR A 26 -10.81 -16.60 2.45
N HIS A 27 -9.48 -16.53 2.44
CA HIS A 27 -8.60 -17.71 2.38
C HIS A 27 -7.95 -18.04 3.73
N GLY A 28 -8.44 -17.44 4.81
CA GLY A 28 -7.95 -17.70 6.16
C GLY A 28 -8.22 -19.15 6.60
N SER A 29 -7.22 -19.83 7.12
CA SER A 29 -7.35 -21.19 7.63
C SER A 29 -7.05 -21.27 9.12
N VAL A 30 -7.58 -22.30 9.76
CA VAL A 30 -7.33 -22.59 11.20
C VAL A 30 -5.83 -22.84 11.46
N GLY A 31 -5.09 -23.35 10.47
CA GLY A 31 -3.64 -23.55 10.56
C GLY A 31 -2.84 -22.26 10.77
N MET A 32 -3.45 -21.10 10.53
CA MET A 32 -2.85 -19.81 10.86
C MET A 32 -2.81 -19.51 12.36
N ALA A 33 -3.58 -20.24 13.19
CA ALA A 33 -3.57 -20.11 14.65
C ALA A 33 -2.37 -20.86 15.27
N ASN A 34 -1.16 -20.38 15.03
CA ASN A 34 0.07 -20.98 15.52
C ASN A 34 0.98 -19.93 16.20
N SER A 35 2.01 -20.39 16.91
CA SER A 35 2.91 -19.53 17.67
C SER A 35 3.65 -18.49 16.80
N GLN A 36 3.94 -18.81 15.55
CA GLN A 36 4.59 -17.88 14.61
C GLN A 36 3.68 -16.71 14.27
N THR A 37 2.41 -17.00 13.94
CA THR A 37 1.40 -15.97 13.65
C THR A 37 1.17 -15.07 14.86
N TYR A 38 1.03 -15.64 16.05
CA TYR A 38 0.90 -14.84 17.28
C TYR A 38 2.14 -13.98 17.55
N GLY A 39 3.34 -14.52 17.33
CA GLY A 39 4.58 -13.76 17.42
C GLY A 39 4.63 -12.59 16.45
N LEU A 40 4.24 -12.82 15.22
CA LEU A 40 4.15 -11.77 14.18
C LEU A 40 3.12 -10.69 14.54
N CYS A 41 1.93 -11.08 15.00
CA CYS A 41 0.90 -10.14 15.44
C CYS A 41 1.39 -9.28 16.62
N LYS A 42 2.06 -9.88 17.59
CA LYS A 42 2.65 -9.16 18.73
C LYS A 42 3.69 -8.16 18.28
N LEU A 43 4.62 -8.58 17.41
CA LEU A 43 5.66 -7.71 16.85
C LEU A 43 5.05 -6.56 16.04
N ALA A 44 4.09 -6.84 15.17
CA ALA A 44 3.41 -5.83 14.36
C ALA A 44 2.68 -4.80 15.24
N THR A 45 2.02 -5.26 16.31
CA THR A 45 1.35 -4.38 17.28
C THR A 45 2.36 -3.49 18.00
N GLN A 46 3.49 -4.05 18.45
CA GLN A 46 4.54 -3.29 19.13
C GLN A 46 5.16 -2.24 18.20
N VAL A 47 5.55 -2.64 16.98
CA VAL A 47 6.08 -1.70 15.97
C VAL A 47 5.07 -0.61 15.62
N GLY A 48 3.79 -0.98 15.50
CA GLY A 48 2.71 -0.03 15.25
C GLY A 48 2.60 1.02 16.36
N SER A 49 2.64 0.59 17.62
CA SER A 49 2.53 1.47 18.78
C SER A 49 3.76 2.34 18.97
N ASP A 50 4.97 1.80 18.78
CA ASP A 50 6.23 2.49 19.08
C ASP A 50 6.61 3.48 17.98
N TYR A 51 6.39 3.15 16.72
CA TYR A 51 6.88 3.93 15.56
C TYR A 51 5.78 4.63 14.76
N TYR A 52 4.52 4.20 14.91
CA TYR A 52 3.40 4.72 14.15
C TYR A 52 2.19 5.05 15.03
N PRO A 53 2.36 5.81 16.13
CA PRO A 53 1.26 6.15 17.01
C PRO A 53 0.18 6.91 16.22
N GLU A 54 -1.09 6.57 16.49
CA GLU A 54 -2.28 7.26 15.98
C GLU A 54 -2.51 7.23 14.45
N ILE A 55 -1.66 6.57 13.65
CA ILE A 55 -1.87 6.43 12.21
C ILE A 55 -3.04 5.48 11.89
N MET A 56 -3.28 4.52 12.76
CA MET A 56 -4.34 3.53 12.59
C MET A 56 -5.71 4.17 12.87
N GLY A 57 -6.52 4.23 11.82
CA GLY A 57 -7.95 4.51 11.91
C GLY A 57 -8.76 3.23 12.14
N ASN A 58 -9.86 3.07 11.43
CA ASN A 58 -10.65 1.84 11.52
C ASN A 58 -9.97 0.68 10.78
N VAL A 59 -10.04 -0.51 11.38
CA VAL A 59 -9.57 -1.77 10.81
C VAL A 59 -10.75 -2.73 10.73
N PHE A 60 -11.05 -3.19 9.53
CA PHE A 60 -12.11 -4.16 9.27
C PHE A 60 -11.48 -5.51 8.94
N VAL A 61 -11.79 -6.53 9.72
CA VAL A 61 -11.42 -7.92 9.43
C VAL A 61 -12.66 -8.60 8.85
N CYS A 62 -12.70 -8.69 7.52
CA CYS A 62 -13.83 -9.25 6.78
C CYS A 62 -13.65 -10.73 6.53
N ASN A 63 -14.75 -11.46 6.30
CA ASN A 63 -14.76 -12.91 6.09
C ASN A 63 -14.07 -13.70 7.20
N ALA A 64 -14.07 -13.14 8.43
CA ALA A 64 -13.46 -13.81 9.57
C ALA A 64 -14.17 -15.16 9.84
N PRO A 65 -13.46 -16.30 9.78
CA PRO A 65 -14.07 -17.58 10.11
C PRO A 65 -14.47 -17.62 11.58
N MET A 66 -15.48 -18.42 11.94
CA MET A 66 -15.99 -18.50 13.31
C MET A 66 -14.90 -18.80 14.34
N LEU A 67 -13.89 -19.60 13.96
CA LEU A 67 -12.75 -19.94 14.81
C LEU A 67 -11.80 -18.75 15.03
N PHE A 68 -11.92 -17.67 14.27
CA PHE A 68 -11.12 -16.46 14.45
C PHE A 68 -11.37 -15.80 15.81
N SER A 69 -12.53 -16.03 16.42
CA SER A 69 -12.84 -15.55 17.77
C SER A 69 -11.81 -16.01 18.83
N GLY A 70 -11.30 -17.25 18.70
CA GLY A 70 -10.24 -17.77 19.55
C GLY A 70 -8.89 -17.09 19.34
N ILE A 71 -8.52 -16.86 18.07
CA ILE A 71 -7.32 -16.11 17.70
C ILE A 71 -7.40 -14.68 18.23
N TRP A 72 -8.55 -14.05 18.03
CA TRP A 72 -8.80 -12.70 18.50
C TRP A 72 -8.73 -12.57 20.02
N ALA A 73 -9.24 -13.57 20.77
CA ALA A 73 -9.16 -13.57 22.22
C ALA A 73 -7.71 -13.48 22.73
N VAL A 74 -6.75 -14.06 22.01
CA VAL A 74 -5.32 -13.97 22.32
C VAL A 74 -4.74 -12.64 21.84
N VAL A 75 -4.98 -12.28 20.57
CA VAL A 75 -4.37 -11.10 19.92
C VAL A 75 -4.81 -9.80 20.60
N LYS A 76 -6.08 -9.68 21.00
CA LYS A 76 -6.58 -8.50 21.71
C LYS A 76 -5.86 -8.23 23.05
N GLY A 77 -5.24 -9.25 23.65
CA GLY A 77 -4.46 -9.11 24.88
C GLY A 77 -3.14 -8.34 24.70
N PHE A 78 -2.65 -8.22 23.46
CA PHE A 78 -1.42 -7.48 23.12
C PHE A 78 -1.68 -6.01 22.78
N MET A 79 -2.95 -5.60 22.73
CA MET A 79 -3.37 -4.28 22.27
C MET A 79 -3.98 -3.46 23.40
N ASP A 80 -3.73 -2.17 23.37
CA ASP A 80 -4.44 -1.22 24.22
C ASP A 80 -5.93 -1.10 23.85
N GLU A 81 -6.73 -0.54 24.76
CA GLU A 81 -8.18 -0.45 24.59
C GLU A 81 -8.58 0.45 23.41
N LYS A 82 -7.86 1.55 23.16
CA LYS A 82 -8.14 2.46 22.05
C LYS A 82 -7.89 1.77 20.70
N THR A 83 -6.82 1.00 20.60
CA THR A 83 -6.51 0.19 19.43
C THR A 83 -7.57 -0.88 19.18
N ARG A 84 -7.98 -1.59 20.24
CA ARG A 84 -9.05 -2.61 20.13
C ARG A 84 -10.38 -2.04 19.66
N ALA A 85 -10.75 -0.85 20.14
CA ALA A 85 -12.01 -0.19 19.75
C ALA A 85 -12.07 0.16 18.25
N LYS A 86 -10.93 0.32 17.60
CA LYS A 86 -10.83 0.60 16.16
C LYS A 86 -10.95 -0.64 15.28
N ILE A 87 -10.82 -1.84 15.84
CA ILE A 87 -10.82 -3.11 15.10
C ILE A 87 -12.21 -3.73 15.13
N LYS A 88 -12.81 -3.88 13.96
CA LYS A 88 -14.11 -4.53 13.77
C LYS A 88 -13.92 -5.87 13.06
N ILE A 89 -14.32 -6.95 13.73
CA ILE A 89 -14.29 -8.30 13.16
C ILE A 89 -15.66 -8.61 12.63
N ILE A 90 -15.74 -8.92 11.35
CA ILE A 90 -17.00 -9.10 10.64
C ILE A 90 -16.92 -10.40 9.85
N GLY A 91 -17.99 -11.16 9.88
CA GLY A 91 -18.13 -12.37 9.06
C GLY A 91 -18.34 -12.04 7.58
N SER A 92 -19.02 -12.92 6.86
CA SER A 92 -19.29 -12.77 5.42
C SER A 92 -20.24 -11.61 5.06
N ASN A 93 -21.05 -11.14 6.00
CA ASN A 93 -21.97 -10.02 5.80
C ASN A 93 -21.32 -8.68 6.20
N TYR A 94 -20.20 -8.33 5.59
CA TYR A 94 -19.42 -7.13 5.91
C TYR A 94 -19.82 -5.88 5.10
N MET A 95 -20.44 -6.04 3.94
CA MET A 95 -20.76 -4.93 3.04
C MET A 95 -21.57 -3.80 3.70
N PRO A 96 -22.65 -4.07 4.46
CA PRO A 96 -23.41 -3.00 5.11
C PRO A 96 -22.55 -2.16 6.05
N THR A 97 -21.62 -2.79 6.76
CA THR A 97 -20.70 -2.08 7.66
C THR A 97 -19.62 -1.32 6.89
N LEU A 98 -19.06 -1.88 5.81
CA LEU A 98 -18.06 -1.19 5.02
C LEU A 98 -18.63 0.06 4.34
N THR A 99 -19.85 -0.01 3.82
CA THR A 99 -20.49 1.10 3.11
C THR A 99 -20.87 2.28 4.01
N GLU A 100 -20.86 2.10 5.33
CA GLU A 100 -20.96 3.22 6.27
C GLU A 100 -19.68 4.11 6.27
N TYR A 101 -18.53 3.57 5.84
CA TYR A 101 -17.22 4.22 5.91
C TYR A 101 -16.58 4.48 4.56
N ILE A 102 -16.97 3.71 3.54
CA ILE A 102 -16.36 3.73 2.21
C ILE A 102 -17.46 3.66 1.17
N ASP A 103 -17.44 4.60 0.23
CA ASP A 103 -18.35 4.52 -0.93
C ASP A 103 -18.13 3.23 -1.70
N ILE A 104 -19.23 2.59 -2.12
CA ILE A 104 -19.20 1.31 -2.83
C ILE A 104 -18.33 1.35 -4.10
N GLN A 105 -18.21 2.52 -4.73
CA GLN A 105 -17.34 2.74 -5.89
C GLN A 105 -15.85 2.60 -5.58
N ASN A 106 -15.46 2.74 -4.30
CA ASN A 106 -14.08 2.63 -3.83
C ASN A 106 -13.78 1.27 -3.19
N ILE A 107 -14.78 0.41 -3.05
CA ILE A 107 -14.60 -0.96 -2.58
C ILE A 107 -14.28 -1.86 -3.78
N PRO A 108 -13.24 -2.70 -3.72
CA PRO A 108 -12.87 -3.60 -4.81
C PRO A 108 -14.00 -4.55 -5.24
N GLU A 109 -14.08 -4.83 -6.55
CA GLU A 109 -15.10 -5.74 -7.11
C GLU A 109 -15.00 -7.15 -6.50
N PHE A 110 -13.80 -7.67 -6.24
CA PHE A 110 -13.61 -8.97 -5.60
C PHE A 110 -14.12 -9.02 -4.15
N MET A 111 -14.39 -7.88 -3.54
CA MET A 111 -15.06 -7.74 -2.24
C MET A 111 -16.55 -7.37 -2.38
N GLY A 112 -17.11 -7.41 -3.58
CA GLY A 112 -18.50 -7.03 -3.84
C GLY A 112 -18.74 -5.53 -4.05
N GLY A 113 -17.70 -4.73 -4.18
CA GLY A 113 -17.78 -3.31 -4.54
C GLY A 113 -17.79 -3.08 -6.05
N GLN A 114 -17.50 -1.85 -6.47
CA GLN A 114 -17.54 -1.43 -7.87
C GLN A 114 -16.17 -1.03 -8.43
N CYS A 115 -15.13 -0.99 -7.61
CA CYS A 115 -13.80 -0.59 -8.04
C CYS A 115 -13.09 -1.75 -8.76
N LYS A 116 -12.68 -1.52 -10.01
CA LYS A 116 -11.94 -2.50 -10.84
C LYS A 116 -10.47 -2.18 -11.00
N CYS A 117 -10.10 -0.90 -10.90
CA CYS A 117 -8.74 -0.41 -11.14
C CYS A 117 -8.17 -0.91 -12.49
N GLU A 118 -8.93 -0.77 -13.58
CA GLU A 118 -8.58 -1.26 -14.93
C GLU A 118 -7.29 -0.65 -15.49
N HIS A 119 -6.80 0.43 -14.89
CA HIS A 119 -5.57 1.14 -15.27
C HIS A 119 -4.28 0.39 -14.87
N VAL A 120 -4.40 -0.70 -14.13
CA VAL A 120 -3.24 -1.46 -13.59
C VAL A 120 -3.50 -2.96 -13.77
N GLU A 121 -2.50 -3.69 -14.27
CA GLU A 121 -2.53 -5.14 -14.32
C GLU A 121 -2.65 -5.74 -12.91
N GLY A 122 -3.59 -6.66 -12.70
CA GLY A 122 -3.95 -7.21 -11.39
C GLY A 122 -4.97 -6.37 -10.61
N GLY A 123 -5.48 -5.27 -11.19
CA GLY A 123 -6.58 -4.50 -10.63
C GLY A 123 -6.29 -3.87 -9.27
N CYS A 124 -7.30 -3.85 -8.41
CA CYS A 124 -7.23 -3.17 -7.12
C CYS A 124 -6.15 -3.71 -6.17
N ILE A 125 -5.71 -4.97 -6.32
CA ILE A 125 -4.66 -5.56 -5.47
C ILE A 125 -3.31 -4.88 -5.74
N ASN A 126 -3.03 -4.55 -7.00
CA ASN A 126 -1.77 -3.92 -7.42
C ASN A 126 -1.88 -2.40 -7.53
N SER A 127 -3.07 -1.84 -7.37
CA SER A 127 -3.28 -0.41 -7.51
C SER A 127 -2.75 0.37 -6.30
N ASN A 128 -2.01 1.44 -6.59
CA ASN A 128 -1.58 2.43 -5.60
C ASN A 128 -2.08 3.83 -6.00
N ILE A 129 -3.27 3.90 -6.60
CA ILE A 129 -3.83 5.18 -7.06
C ILE A 129 -4.27 6.03 -5.87
N GLY A 130 -4.04 7.34 -5.99
CA GLY A 130 -4.46 8.31 -4.98
C GLY A 130 -3.78 9.67 -5.19
N PRO A 131 -4.19 10.69 -4.43
CA PRO A 131 -3.67 12.06 -4.57
C PRO A 131 -2.16 12.15 -4.35
N TRP A 132 -1.54 11.17 -3.69
CA TRP A 132 -0.08 11.10 -3.52
C TRP A 132 0.70 10.81 -4.80
N ASN A 133 0.01 10.45 -5.89
CA ASN A 133 0.62 10.26 -7.20
C ASN A 133 0.60 11.56 -8.04
N ASP A 134 -0.08 12.59 -7.57
CA ASP A 134 -0.16 13.87 -8.22
C ASP A 134 0.72 14.89 -7.49
N TYR A 135 1.86 15.22 -8.10
CA TYR A 135 2.82 16.17 -7.55
C TYR A 135 2.23 17.58 -7.41
N GLU A 136 1.38 17.99 -8.33
CA GLU A 136 0.79 19.33 -8.33
C GLU A 136 -0.16 19.55 -7.14
N ILE A 137 -0.76 18.47 -6.62
CA ILE A 137 -1.65 18.56 -5.46
C ILE A 137 -0.88 18.76 -4.16
N HIS A 138 0.27 18.10 -3.97
CA HIS A 138 0.93 18.05 -2.66
C HIS A 138 2.35 18.60 -2.61
N GLY A 139 2.97 18.87 -3.75
CA GLY A 139 4.33 19.42 -3.84
C GLY A 139 5.44 18.50 -3.29
N TYR A 140 5.14 17.28 -2.88
CA TYR A 140 6.07 16.32 -2.28
C TYR A 140 6.20 15.06 -3.13
N GLY A 141 7.39 14.46 -3.11
CA GLY A 141 7.65 13.19 -3.75
C GLY A 141 8.37 13.29 -5.08
N ILE A 142 8.48 12.16 -5.75
CA ILE A 142 9.11 12.09 -7.07
C ILE A 142 8.05 12.51 -8.10
N ARG A 143 8.32 13.58 -8.81
CA ARG A 143 7.53 13.95 -9.98
C ARG A 143 7.61 12.81 -10.98
N ARG A 144 6.53 12.07 -11.17
CA ARG A 144 6.46 11.10 -12.27
C ARG A 144 6.39 11.91 -13.56
N LYS A 145 7.50 11.96 -14.31
CA LYS A 145 7.46 12.39 -15.70
C LYS A 145 6.41 11.55 -16.41
N GLY A 146 5.56 12.18 -17.20
CA GLY A 146 4.53 11.45 -17.96
C GLY A 146 5.18 10.30 -18.73
N THR A 147 4.46 9.21 -18.85
CA THR A 147 4.95 7.95 -19.45
C THR A 147 5.46 8.05 -20.89
N GLY A 148 5.37 9.23 -21.52
CA GLY A 148 5.96 9.52 -22.83
C GLY A 148 7.38 10.10 -22.78
N GLU A 149 7.69 10.92 -21.77
CA GLU A 149 9.00 11.61 -21.72
C GLU A 149 10.12 10.75 -21.11
N ALA A 150 9.79 9.83 -20.18
CA ALA A 150 10.77 8.94 -19.57
C ALA A 150 11.36 7.89 -20.54
N ALA A 151 10.62 7.55 -21.61
CA ALA A 151 11.09 6.63 -22.64
C ALA A 151 12.01 7.32 -23.67
N GLU A 152 11.91 8.64 -23.83
CA GLU A 152 12.79 9.40 -24.74
C GLU A 152 14.10 9.82 -24.05
N GLU A 153 14.06 10.18 -22.76
CA GLU A 153 15.29 10.52 -22.03
C GLU A 153 16.19 9.31 -21.76
N SER A 154 15.63 8.13 -21.46
CA SER A 154 16.42 6.91 -21.30
C SER A 154 17.10 6.49 -22.60
N LYS A 155 16.45 6.68 -23.76
CA LYS A 155 17.04 6.42 -25.07
C LYS A 155 18.12 7.45 -25.47
N GLN A 156 17.98 8.69 -25.03
CA GLN A 156 19.00 9.75 -25.28
C GLN A 156 20.21 9.57 -24.35
N GLU A 157 20.04 9.07 -23.15
CA GLU A 157 21.12 8.80 -22.21
C GLU A 157 21.94 7.55 -22.63
N GLU A 158 21.23 6.50 -23.10
CA GLU A 158 21.89 5.30 -23.68
C GLU A 158 22.66 5.66 -24.97
N ALA A 159 22.08 6.45 -25.87
CA ALA A 159 22.74 6.89 -27.10
C ALA A 159 23.99 7.71 -26.81
N LYS A 160 23.95 8.63 -25.84
CA LYS A 160 25.14 9.43 -25.44
C LYS A 160 26.23 8.57 -24.79
N THR A 161 25.85 7.51 -24.09
CA THR A 161 26.81 6.59 -23.43
C THR A 161 27.49 5.69 -24.44
N GLU A 162 26.82 5.38 -25.56
CA GLU A 162 27.43 4.61 -26.67
C GLU A 162 28.35 5.47 -27.53
N GLU A 163 28.00 6.75 -27.80
CA GLU A 163 28.90 7.65 -28.52
C GLU A 163 30.22 7.91 -27.78
N VAL A 164 30.18 8.10 -26.45
CA VAL A 164 31.39 8.31 -25.64
C VAL A 164 32.28 7.05 -25.60
N LYS A 165 31.74 5.86 -25.75
CA LYS A 165 32.52 4.61 -25.79
C LYS A 165 33.17 4.34 -27.16
N GLN A 166 32.72 4.98 -28.24
CA GLN A 166 33.32 4.84 -29.57
C GLN A 166 34.48 5.81 -29.81
N GLU A 167 34.58 6.92 -29.08
CA GLU A 167 35.69 7.86 -29.20
C GLU A 167 36.97 7.44 -28.45
N ASP A 168 36.89 6.55 -27.48
CA ASP A 168 38.04 6.03 -26.69
C ASP A 168 38.59 4.68 -27.20
N GLY A 169 38.57 4.42 -28.48
CA GLY A 169 39.24 3.30 -29.12
C GLY A 169 40.77 3.49 -29.15
N PRO A 170 41.60 2.48 -28.82
CA PRO A 170 43.05 2.64 -28.67
C PRO A 170 43.71 2.93 -30.03
N ALA A 171 44.44 4.04 -30.09
CA ALA A 171 45.31 4.38 -31.20
C ALA A 171 46.40 3.27 -31.33
N ALA A 172 46.41 2.61 -32.47
CA ALA A 172 47.42 1.63 -32.82
C ALA A 172 48.77 2.33 -33.00
N SER A 173 49.70 2.05 -32.09
CA SER A 173 51.10 2.38 -32.24
C SER A 173 51.72 1.44 -33.28
N GLY A 174 51.95 1.95 -34.49
CA GLY A 174 52.84 1.30 -35.43
C GLY A 174 54.27 1.68 -35.07
N ASP A 175 55.08 0.69 -34.80
CA ASP A 175 56.53 0.81 -34.84
C ASP A 175 57.05 -0.20 -35.81
N GLY A 176 57.67 0.38 -36.87
CA GLY A 176 58.50 -0.36 -37.80
C GLY A 176 59.96 -0.22 -37.42
N ALA A 177 60.65 -1.30 -37.45
CA ALA A 177 62.07 -1.43 -37.82
C ALA A 177 62.38 -2.93 -37.94
#